data_1c8ec554a4d9a56ba166bc8dce7898a0
#
_entry.id   1c8ec554a4d9a56ba166bc8dce7898a0
#
_cell.length_a   1.000
_cell.length_b   1.000
_cell.length_c   1.000
_cell.angle_alpha   90.00
_cell.angle_beta   90.00
_cell.angle_gamma   90.00
#
_symmetry.space_group_name_H-M   'P 1'
#
loop_
_entity.id
_entity.type
_entity.pdbx_description
1 polymer ?
#
loop_
_entity_poly.entity_id
_entity_poly.type
_entity_poly.pdbx_seq_one_letter_code
_entity_poly.pdbx_strand_id
1 'polypeptide(L)'
;MKNVDLIASYWTIAGPVHPHSAQEFSPWPFEERVKAASKAGFTGIGLKEVDVAHTLERLSLKDMKHILDDNGIRHVELEFISDWFLDGEKKKQSDKIKHLLLEVAEALGARHIKAGDFDTTLTPMPKLIESFAALCKDAENYGTKILFELIVDAMIKTLPETLEMLSGADAKNGGVMLDLWHIVKLRIPYEEVAKIPRRFMLGVELNDGTLECPWDLHEDTVNHRRLCGEGEFDIKGFVKQILAAGYDGPWGIEVLSEELRKKTLEEAATQAYATTIAQFE
;
A
#
# COMPACT_ATOMS: atom_id res chain seq x y z
N MET A 1 21.35 -3.47 -14.87
CA MET A 1 19.94 -3.14 -14.58
C MET A 1 19.90 -1.86 -13.78
N LYS A 2 18.91 -0.97 -13.95
CA LYS A 2 18.71 0.17 -13.02
C LYS A 2 18.46 -0.43 -11.63
N ASN A 3 19.03 0.15 -10.59
CA ASN A 3 18.70 -0.24 -9.22
C ASN A 3 17.19 -0.07 -9.02
N VAL A 4 16.50 -1.16 -8.69
CA VAL A 4 15.07 -1.15 -8.36
C VAL A 4 14.94 -0.85 -6.88
N ASP A 5 14.21 0.22 -6.56
CA ASP A 5 13.88 0.55 -5.18
C ASP A 5 12.68 -0.28 -4.73
N LEU A 6 12.83 -1.05 -3.65
CA LEU A 6 11.77 -1.85 -3.06
C LEU A 6 11.36 -1.28 -1.68
N ILE A 7 10.06 -1.31 -1.42
CA ILE A 7 9.45 -0.91 -0.15
C ILE A 7 8.87 -2.16 0.52
N ALA A 8 9.23 -2.42 1.77
CA ALA A 8 8.54 -3.41 2.58
C ALA A 8 7.24 -2.78 3.10
N SER A 9 6.11 -3.06 2.44
CA SER A 9 4.79 -2.61 2.89
C SER A 9 4.47 -3.17 4.27
N TYR A 10 3.61 -2.52 5.03
CA TYR A 10 3.42 -2.79 6.45
C TYR A 10 3.23 -4.28 6.76
N TRP A 11 2.28 -4.93 6.11
CA TRP A 11 1.90 -6.31 6.41
C TRP A 11 2.99 -7.35 6.14
N THR A 12 3.95 -7.04 5.27
CA THR A 12 5.06 -7.94 4.95
C THR A 12 6.03 -8.12 6.11
N ILE A 13 6.18 -7.09 6.96
CA ILE A 13 7.11 -7.09 8.09
C ILE A 13 6.46 -6.71 9.42
N ALA A 14 5.12 -6.81 9.49
CA ALA A 14 4.38 -6.50 10.72
C ALA A 14 4.43 -7.62 11.77
N GLY A 15 4.85 -8.83 11.39
CA GLY A 15 4.88 -9.98 12.30
C GLY A 15 3.55 -10.72 12.39
N PRO A 16 3.26 -11.35 13.54
CA PRO A 16 2.10 -12.23 13.71
C PRO A 16 0.77 -11.45 13.86
N VAL A 17 0.59 -10.41 13.08
CA VAL A 17 -0.63 -9.58 13.05
C VAL A 17 -1.21 -9.54 11.63
N HIS A 18 -2.51 -9.28 11.53
CA HIS A 18 -3.22 -9.20 10.26
C HIS A 18 -4.47 -8.31 10.41
N PRO A 19 -5.08 -7.84 9.30
CA PRO A 19 -6.33 -7.11 9.34
C PRO A 19 -7.40 -7.84 10.16
N HIS A 20 -8.12 -7.10 11.01
CA HIS A 20 -9.15 -7.61 11.91
C HIS A 20 -8.67 -8.57 13.02
N SER A 21 -7.36 -8.72 13.22
CA SER A 21 -6.84 -9.37 14.42
C SER A 21 -7.09 -8.50 15.67
N ALA A 22 -7.08 -9.10 16.85
CA ALA A 22 -7.31 -8.38 18.11
C ALA A 22 -6.29 -7.24 18.33
N GLN A 23 -5.11 -7.33 17.71
CA GLN A 23 -4.07 -6.34 17.68
C GLN A 23 -3.55 -6.25 16.25
N GLU A 24 -3.60 -5.06 15.65
CA GLU A 24 -3.08 -4.82 14.29
C GLU A 24 -1.73 -4.08 14.28
N PHE A 25 -1.29 -3.52 15.40
CA PHE A 25 0.06 -2.97 15.50
C PHE A 25 1.10 -4.08 15.73
N SER A 26 2.28 -3.92 15.17
CA SER A 26 3.37 -4.89 15.23
C SER A 26 3.86 -5.10 16.67
N PRO A 27 4.10 -6.35 17.10
CA PRO A 27 4.81 -6.61 18.36
C PRO A 27 6.31 -6.30 18.26
N TRP A 28 6.85 -6.16 17.05
CA TRP A 28 8.26 -5.80 16.84
C TRP A 28 8.44 -4.28 16.86
N PRO A 29 9.41 -3.76 17.63
CA PRO A 29 9.69 -2.34 17.69
C PRO A 29 9.96 -1.75 16.28
N PHE A 30 9.55 -0.50 16.08
CA PHE A 30 9.73 0.21 14.82
C PHE A 30 11.19 0.18 14.33
N GLU A 31 12.15 0.44 15.24
CA GLU A 31 13.57 0.45 14.94
C GLU A 31 14.12 -0.91 14.50
N GLU A 32 13.58 -2.01 15.01
CA GLU A 32 13.97 -3.36 14.59
C GLU A 32 13.45 -3.67 13.20
N ARG A 33 12.21 -3.29 12.89
CA ARG A 33 11.63 -3.45 11.55
C ARG A 33 12.39 -2.64 10.50
N VAL A 34 12.73 -1.39 10.81
CA VAL A 34 13.54 -0.54 9.94
C VAL A 34 14.91 -1.15 9.67
N LYS A 35 15.59 -1.65 10.71
CA LYS A 35 16.90 -2.32 10.58
C LYS A 35 16.81 -3.60 9.74
N ALA A 36 15.80 -4.43 9.98
CA ALA A 36 15.61 -5.67 9.22
C ALA A 36 15.32 -5.40 7.74
N ALA A 37 14.45 -4.44 7.44
CA ALA A 37 14.16 -4.02 6.07
C ALA A 37 15.42 -3.49 5.37
N SER A 38 16.16 -2.58 5.99
CA SER A 38 17.41 -2.03 5.45
C SER A 38 18.46 -3.12 5.21
N LYS A 39 18.67 -4.01 6.17
CA LYS A 39 19.61 -5.13 6.07
C LYS A 39 19.24 -6.11 4.95
N ALA A 40 17.98 -6.33 4.70
CA ALA A 40 17.49 -7.16 3.60
C ALA A 40 17.71 -6.51 2.22
N GLY A 41 17.87 -5.19 2.15
CA GLY A 41 18.09 -4.43 0.92
C GLY A 41 16.93 -3.49 0.54
N PHE A 42 15.86 -3.44 1.33
CA PHE A 42 14.78 -2.48 1.10
C PHE A 42 15.28 -1.04 1.29
N THR A 43 14.76 -0.15 0.45
CA THR A 43 15.01 1.29 0.52
C THR A 43 13.80 2.08 1.01
N GLY A 44 12.73 1.38 1.32
CA GLY A 44 11.50 1.94 1.85
C GLY A 44 10.77 1.02 2.81
N ILE A 45 9.82 1.61 3.54
CA ILE A 45 8.97 0.94 4.53
C ILE A 45 7.55 1.49 4.49
N GLY A 46 6.57 0.58 4.64
CA GLY A 46 5.16 0.92 4.86
C GLY A 46 4.82 0.98 6.35
N LEU A 47 3.94 1.91 6.72
CA LEU A 47 3.47 2.12 8.09
C LEU A 47 1.95 2.23 8.11
N LYS A 48 1.32 1.51 9.05
CA LYS A 48 -0.14 1.55 9.27
C LYS A 48 -0.49 2.51 10.40
N GLU A 49 -1.64 3.17 10.30
CA GLU A 49 -2.10 4.19 11.25
C GLU A 49 -2.12 3.72 12.71
N VAL A 50 -2.59 2.50 12.97
CA VAL A 50 -2.63 1.96 14.35
C VAL A 50 -1.24 1.67 14.90
N ASP A 51 -0.32 1.23 14.05
CA ASP A 51 1.07 0.96 14.41
C ASP A 51 1.86 2.25 14.64
N VAL A 52 1.58 3.26 13.85
CA VAL A 52 2.13 4.61 14.06
C VAL A 52 1.64 5.19 15.38
N ALA A 53 0.33 5.10 15.66
CA ALA A 53 -0.23 5.59 16.92
C ALA A 53 0.42 4.90 18.13
N HIS A 54 0.59 3.57 18.07
CA HIS A 54 1.28 2.81 19.11
C HIS A 54 2.77 3.17 19.22
N THR A 55 3.45 3.35 18.10
CA THR A 55 4.88 3.75 18.09
C THR A 55 5.08 5.14 18.72
N LEU A 56 4.15 6.07 18.50
CA LEU A 56 4.18 7.41 19.05
C LEU A 56 3.97 7.48 20.58
N GLU A 57 3.50 6.41 21.22
CA GLU A 57 3.49 6.30 22.69
C GLU A 57 4.91 6.28 23.27
N ARG A 58 5.93 5.93 22.46
CA ARG A 58 7.30 5.72 22.88
C ARG A 58 8.33 6.57 22.13
N LEU A 59 8.12 6.81 20.85
CA LEU A 59 9.03 7.58 19.99
C LEU A 59 8.35 8.85 19.50
N SER A 60 9.13 9.93 19.37
CA SER A 60 8.64 11.10 18.62
C SER A 60 8.77 10.89 17.11
N LEU A 61 8.02 11.65 16.30
CA LEU A 61 8.17 11.65 14.84
C LEU A 61 9.61 12.00 14.42
N LYS A 62 10.30 12.85 15.19
CA LYS A 62 11.69 13.20 14.96
C LYS A 62 12.62 11.99 15.17
N ASP A 63 12.37 11.20 16.21
CA ASP A 63 13.16 9.98 16.48
C ASP A 63 12.90 8.93 15.39
N MET A 64 11.65 8.76 14.96
CA MET A 64 11.31 7.88 13.84
C MET A 64 12.04 8.31 12.55
N LYS A 65 12.06 9.63 12.25
CA LYS A 65 12.78 10.14 11.08
C LYS A 65 14.27 9.86 11.15
N HIS A 66 14.91 10.08 12.31
CA HIS A 66 16.33 9.76 12.51
C HIS A 66 16.61 8.26 12.31
N ILE A 67 15.75 7.38 12.85
CA ILE A 67 15.91 5.93 12.66
C ILE A 67 15.83 5.55 11.17
N LEU A 68 14.90 6.14 10.41
CA LEU A 68 14.82 5.92 8.97
C LEU A 68 16.06 6.37 8.23
N ASP A 69 16.54 7.59 8.52
CA ASP A 69 17.70 8.18 7.87
C ASP A 69 18.99 7.41 8.18
N ASP A 70 19.22 7.05 9.44
CA ASP A 70 20.37 6.29 9.90
C ASP A 70 20.45 4.88 9.27
N ASN A 71 19.31 4.33 8.85
CA ASN A 71 19.23 3.03 8.18
C ASN A 71 19.08 3.14 6.64
N GLY A 72 19.17 4.32 6.07
CA GLY A 72 19.10 4.52 4.61
C GLY A 72 17.72 4.28 4.00
N ILE A 73 16.65 4.30 4.79
CA ILE A 73 15.28 4.21 4.31
C ILE A 73 14.87 5.56 3.73
N ARG A 74 14.64 5.60 2.41
CA ARG A 74 14.37 6.82 1.65
C ARG A 74 12.89 6.99 1.29
N HIS A 75 12.14 5.89 1.28
CA HIS A 75 10.74 5.88 0.90
C HIS A 75 9.89 5.44 2.09
N VAL A 76 8.90 6.25 2.42
CA VAL A 76 7.87 5.91 3.40
C VAL A 76 6.52 5.93 2.68
N GLU A 77 5.73 4.90 2.87
CA GLU A 77 4.33 4.87 2.49
C GLU A 77 3.48 4.67 3.73
N LEU A 78 2.30 5.25 3.71
CA LEU A 78 1.37 5.23 4.83
C LEU A 78 0.06 4.59 4.44
N GLU A 79 -0.57 3.90 5.35
CA GLU A 79 -1.89 3.30 5.21
C GLU A 79 -2.66 3.34 6.52
N PHE A 80 -3.97 3.39 6.56
CA PHE A 80 -4.90 3.40 5.46
C PHE A 80 -6.03 4.38 5.75
N ILE A 81 -6.51 5.18 4.79
CA ILE A 81 -7.67 6.05 4.96
C ILE A 81 -8.89 5.38 4.31
N SER A 82 -9.82 4.87 5.12
CA SER A 82 -11.13 4.39 4.68
C SER A 82 -12.22 5.41 4.98
N ASP A 83 -13.43 5.19 4.50
CA ASP A 83 -14.64 5.96 4.84
C ASP A 83 -14.56 7.48 4.56
N TRP A 84 -13.58 7.91 3.78
CA TRP A 84 -13.29 9.33 3.49
C TRP A 84 -14.41 10.04 2.73
N PHE A 85 -15.30 9.30 2.08
CA PHE A 85 -16.45 9.78 1.28
C PHE A 85 -17.79 9.67 2.02
N LEU A 86 -17.83 9.07 3.20
CA LEU A 86 -19.04 8.89 4.00
C LEU A 86 -19.38 10.15 4.81
N ASP A 87 -20.47 10.06 5.55
CA ASP A 87 -20.93 11.09 6.47
C ASP A 87 -21.01 10.55 7.91
N GLY A 88 -21.29 11.41 8.88
CA GLY A 88 -21.56 11.03 10.26
C GLY A 88 -20.33 10.53 11.02
N GLU A 89 -20.50 9.48 11.83
CA GLU A 89 -19.45 9.02 12.75
C GLU A 89 -18.29 8.33 12.03
N LYS A 90 -18.57 7.56 10.95
CA LYS A 90 -17.53 6.95 10.11
C LYS A 90 -16.60 8.01 9.52
N LYS A 91 -17.17 9.09 8.98
CA LYS A 91 -16.38 10.20 8.44
C LYS A 91 -15.52 10.86 9.51
N LYS A 92 -16.06 11.10 10.70
CA LYS A 92 -15.28 11.68 11.80
C LYS A 92 -14.11 10.80 12.22
N GLN A 93 -14.28 9.47 12.22
CA GLN A 93 -13.19 8.55 12.51
C GLN A 93 -12.15 8.56 11.39
N SER A 94 -12.58 8.52 10.14
CA SER A 94 -11.73 8.69 8.97
C SER A 94 -10.91 9.98 9.03
N ASP A 95 -11.54 11.11 9.44
CA ASP A 95 -10.85 12.39 9.56
C ASP A 95 -9.77 12.39 10.66
N LYS A 96 -9.96 11.65 11.75
CA LYS A 96 -8.92 11.50 12.78
C LYS A 96 -7.72 10.72 12.25
N ILE A 97 -7.97 9.61 11.55
CA ILE A 97 -6.93 8.82 10.90
C ILE A 97 -6.18 9.66 9.86
N LYS A 98 -6.93 10.35 8.99
CA LYS A 98 -6.38 11.27 8.00
C LYS A 98 -5.44 12.31 8.64
N HIS A 99 -5.88 12.94 9.74
CA HIS A 99 -5.07 13.96 10.44
C HIS A 99 -3.75 13.38 10.93
N LEU A 100 -3.80 12.24 11.62
CA LEU A 100 -2.59 11.55 12.08
C LEU A 100 -1.66 11.24 10.91
N LEU A 101 -2.18 10.62 9.84
CA LEU A 101 -1.34 10.22 8.71
C LEU A 101 -0.77 11.42 7.94
N LEU A 102 -1.47 12.54 7.87
CA LEU A 102 -0.96 13.76 7.25
C LEU A 102 0.21 14.36 8.06
N GLU A 103 0.09 14.45 9.38
CA GLU A 103 1.18 14.90 10.26
C GLU A 103 2.41 13.99 10.16
N VAL A 104 2.19 12.67 10.13
CA VAL A 104 3.26 11.69 9.93
C VAL A 104 3.88 11.82 8.55
N ALA A 105 3.07 12.05 7.52
CA ALA A 105 3.56 12.21 6.15
C ALA A 105 4.51 13.41 6.03
N GLU A 106 4.15 14.54 6.62
CA GLU A 106 5.00 15.74 6.63
C GLU A 106 6.32 15.47 7.38
N ALA A 107 6.21 14.92 8.58
CA ALA A 107 7.36 14.72 9.45
C ALA A 107 8.38 13.68 8.91
N LEU A 108 7.88 12.59 8.33
CA LEU A 108 8.71 11.50 7.80
C LEU A 108 9.06 11.67 6.32
N GLY A 109 8.43 12.60 5.62
CA GLY A 109 8.57 12.78 4.18
C GLY A 109 7.91 11.63 3.40
N ALA A 110 6.72 11.20 3.84
CA ALA A 110 6.05 10.08 3.21
C ALA A 110 5.66 10.39 1.75
N ARG A 111 5.95 9.45 0.88
CA ARG A 111 5.68 9.54 -0.55
C ARG A 111 4.19 9.65 -0.85
N HIS A 112 3.39 8.87 -0.14
CA HIS A 112 1.94 8.83 -0.29
C HIS A 112 1.25 8.22 0.94
N ILE A 113 -0.07 8.41 0.96
CA ILE A 113 -1.00 7.73 1.86
C ILE A 113 -1.95 6.92 0.99
N LYS A 114 -2.12 5.62 1.29
CA LYS A 114 -3.12 4.76 0.66
C LYS A 114 -4.51 5.09 1.19
N ALA A 115 -5.47 5.19 0.28
CA ALA A 115 -6.88 5.37 0.59
C ALA A 115 -7.72 4.42 -0.25
N GLY A 116 -8.75 3.87 0.30
CA GLY A 116 -9.61 2.95 -0.42
C GLY A 116 -11.00 2.89 0.19
N ASP A 117 -11.70 1.85 -0.20
CA ASP A 117 -13.08 1.64 0.17
C ASP A 117 -13.27 0.18 0.60
N PHE A 118 -13.72 -0.03 1.82
CA PHE A 118 -14.15 -1.32 2.35
C PHE A 118 -15.66 -1.36 2.61
N ASP A 119 -16.38 -0.26 2.27
CA ASP A 119 -17.82 -0.16 2.48
C ASP A 119 -18.55 -0.35 1.14
N THR A 120 -19.44 -1.31 1.10
CA THR A 120 -20.29 -1.56 -0.06
C THR A 120 -21.46 -0.57 -0.17
N THR A 121 -21.48 0.49 0.64
CA THR A 121 -22.51 1.53 0.58
C THR A 121 -22.42 2.27 -0.74
N LEU A 122 -23.43 2.11 -1.60
CA LEU A 122 -23.47 2.77 -2.89
C LEU A 122 -23.40 4.29 -2.73
N THR A 123 -22.29 4.86 -3.11
CA THR A 123 -22.06 6.32 -3.10
C THR A 123 -21.99 6.81 -4.55
N PRO A 124 -22.74 7.86 -4.93
CA PRO A 124 -22.71 8.38 -6.29
C PRO A 124 -21.32 8.89 -6.69
N MET A 125 -20.90 8.62 -7.93
CA MET A 125 -19.59 9.03 -8.46
C MET A 125 -19.28 10.53 -8.27
N PRO A 126 -20.22 11.48 -8.45
CA PRO A 126 -19.95 12.89 -8.17
C PRO A 126 -19.50 13.16 -6.73
N LYS A 127 -20.07 12.45 -5.73
CA LYS A 127 -19.67 12.58 -4.32
C LYS A 127 -18.27 12.00 -4.09
N LEU A 128 -17.96 10.88 -4.73
CA LEU A 128 -16.61 10.28 -4.66
C LEU A 128 -15.56 11.21 -5.26
N ILE A 129 -15.85 11.81 -6.40
CA ILE A 129 -14.99 12.79 -7.07
C ILE A 129 -14.71 13.99 -6.15
N GLU A 130 -15.76 14.59 -5.60
CA GLU A 130 -15.64 15.73 -4.68
C GLU A 130 -14.83 15.38 -3.44
N SER A 131 -15.14 14.24 -2.82
CA SER A 131 -14.47 13.78 -1.61
C SER A 131 -13.00 13.43 -1.84
N PHE A 132 -12.67 12.80 -2.99
CA PHE A 132 -11.29 12.49 -3.35
C PHE A 132 -10.49 13.76 -3.65
N ALA A 133 -11.08 14.73 -4.35
CA ALA A 133 -10.46 16.02 -4.59
C ALA A 133 -10.16 16.76 -3.27
N ALA A 134 -11.10 16.75 -2.32
CA ALA A 134 -10.91 17.34 -0.99
C ALA A 134 -9.78 16.63 -0.22
N LEU A 135 -9.74 15.30 -0.23
CA LEU A 135 -8.69 14.51 0.40
C LEU A 135 -7.30 14.82 -0.19
N CYS A 136 -7.20 14.91 -1.52
CA CYS A 136 -5.97 15.28 -2.20
C CYS A 136 -5.53 16.71 -1.86
N LYS A 137 -6.47 17.65 -1.78
CA LYS A 137 -6.18 19.04 -1.41
C LYS A 137 -5.64 19.14 0.02
N ASP A 138 -6.21 18.37 0.98
CA ASP A 138 -5.68 18.32 2.34
C ASP A 138 -4.23 17.80 2.30
N ALA A 139 -3.96 16.71 1.57
CA ALA A 139 -2.63 16.09 1.48
C ALA A 139 -1.58 16.99 0.80
N GLU A 140 -1.97 17.86 -0.14
CA GLU A 140 -1.07 18.80 -0.80
C GLU A 140 -0.39 19.73 0.21
N ASN A 141 -1.10 20.16 1.26
CA ASN A 141 -0.56 21.02 2.30
C ASN A 141 0.55 20.37 3.14
N TYR A 142 0.61 19.04 3.13
CA TYR A 142 1.60 18.22 3.84
C TYR A 142 2.64 17.59 2.90
N GLY A 143 2.68 18.01 1.63
CA GLY A 143 3.66 17.58 0.66
C GLY A 143 3.57 16.11 0.24
N THR A 144 2.42 15.47 0.45
CA THR A 144 2.21 14.04 0.15
C THR A 144 1.13 13.83 -0.91
N LYS A 145 0.97 12.58 -1.35
CA LYS A 145 0.00 12.17 -2.37
C LYS A 145 -1.05 11.25 -1.76
N ILE A 146 -2.21 11.18 -2.40
CA ILE A 146 -3.23 10.19 -2.09
C ILE A 146 -3.30 9.19 -3.22
N LEU A 147 -3.14 7.92 -2.92
CA LEU A 147 -3.29 6.83 -3.86
C LEU A 147 -4.54 6.02 -3.51
N PHE A 148 -5.49 6.03 -4.45
CA PHE A 148 -6.67 5.18 -4.34
C PHE A 148 -6.27 3.74 -4.66
N GLU A 149 -6.50 2.84 -3.74
CA GLU A 149 -6.27 1.41 -3.93
C GLU A 149 -7.54 0.73 -4.43
N LEU A 150 -7.41 0.04 -5.57
CA LEU A 150 -8.48 -0.72 -6.18
C LEU A 150 -8.58 -2.09 -5.51
N ILE A 151 -9.57 -2.25 -4.63
CA ILE A 151 -9.73 -3.43 -3.77
C ILE A 151 -10.88 -4.30 -4.27
N VAL A 152 -10.75 -5.64 -4.18
CA VAL A 152 -11.75 -6.62 -4.69
C VAL A 152 -13.13 -6.49 -4.03
N ASP A 153 -13.18 -6.13 -2.75
CA ASP A 153 -14.40 -6.02 -1.97
C ASP A 153 -14.93 -4.57 -1.87
N ALA A 154 -14.26 -3.62 -2.53
CA ALA A 154 -14.66 -2.24 -2.58
C ALA A 154 -15.91 -2.01 -3.47
N MET A 155 -16.47 -0.80 -3.37
CA MET A 155 -17.55 -0.35 -4.27
C MET A 155 -17.01 -0.09 -5.67
N ILE A 156 -15.84 0.57 -5.80
CA ILE A 156 -15.15 0.77 -7.08
C ILE A 156 -14.27 -0.44 -7.35
N LYS A 157 -14.61 -1.21 -8.40
CA LYS A 157 -13.93 -2.48 -8.77
C LYS A 157 -13.33 -2.49 -10.16
N THR A 158 -13.48 -1.41 -10.91
CA THR A 158 -13.01 -1.36 -12.30
C THR A 158 -12.07 -0.19 -12.54
N LEU A 159 -11.15 -0.36 -13.48
CA LEU A 159 -10.27 0.73 -13.92
C LEU A 159 -11.04 1.92 -14.52
N PRO A 160 -12.09 1.73 -15.34
CA PRO A 160 -12.88 2.85 -15.83
C PRO A 160 -13.50 3.71 -14.72
N GLU A 161 -14.10 3.12 -13.69
CA GLU A 161 -14.65 3.85 -12.53
C GLU A 161 -13.55 4.59 -11.76
N THR A 162 -12.42 3.91 -11.51
CA THR A 162 -11.25 4.52 -10.87
C THR A 162 -10.77 5.73 -11.67
N LEU A 163 -10.61 5.59 -12.97
CA LEU A 163 -10.14 6.67 -13.84
C LEU A 163 -11.17 7.81 -13.98
N GLU A 164 -12.47 7.51 -13.93
CA GLU A 164 -13.53 8.52 -13.85
C GLU A 164 -13.38 9.37 -12.58
N MET A 165 -13.24 8.72 -11.42
CA MET A 165 -13.03 9.41 -10.15
C MET A 165 -11.76 10.27 -10.17
N LEU A 166 -10.61 9.70 -10.54
CA LEU A 166 -9.34 10.41 -10.58
C LEU A 166 -9.33 11.57 -11.57
N SER A 167 -9.95 11.38 -12.74
CA SER A 167 -10.04 12.43 -13.77
C SER A 167 -11.00 13.53 -13.36
N GLY A 168 -12.13 13.19 -12.74
CA GLY A 168 -13.09 14.15 -12.23
C GLY A 168 -12.53 15.01 -11.08
N ALA A 169 -11.75 14.40 -10.20
CA ALA A 169 -11.08 15.11 -9.11
C ALA A 169 -9.96 16.04 -9.60
N ASP A 170 -9.35 15.72 -10.72
CA ASP A 170 -8.25 16.46 -11.39
C ASP A 170 -7.12 16.92 -10.43
N ALA A 171 -6.84 16.13 -9.41
CA ALA A 171 -5.83 16.44 -8.41
C ALA A 171 -4.43 15.99 -8.91
N LYS A 172 -3.44 16.89 -8.85
CA LYS A 172 -2.06 16.60 -9.30
C LYS A 172 -1.34 15.59 -8.43
N ASN A 173 -1.72 15.50 -7.16
CA ASN A 173 -1.18 14.58 -6.16
C ASN A 173 -2.11 13.38 -5.89
N GLY A 174 -3.14 13.19 -6.71
CA GLY A 174 -4.04 12.04 -6.66
C GLY A 174 -3.69 11.00 -7.73
N GLY A 175 -3.71 9.72 -7.37
CA GLY A 175 -3.43 8.63 -8.30
C GLY A 175 -3.94 7.29 -7.80
N VAL A 176 -3.52 6.21 -8.47
CA VAL A 176 -3.89 4.84 -8.14
C VAL A 176 -2.70 4.08 -7.56
N MET A 177 -2.98 3.26 -6.56
CA MET A 177 -2.16 2.15 -6.12
C MET A 177 -2.59 0.89 -6.88
N LEU A 178 -1.66 0.25 -7.53
CA LEU A 178 -1.85 -0.97 -8.32
C LEU A 178 -1.28 -2.16 -7.55
N ASP A 179 -2.07 -2.75 -6.69
CA ASP A 179 -1.71 -4.00 -6.01
C ASP A 179 -2.02 -5.19 -6.95
N LEU A 180 -0.99 -5.97 -7.25
CA LEU A 180 -1.07 -7.09 -8.18
C LEU A 180 -2.12 -8.13 -7.76
N TRP A 181 -2.26 -8.41 -6.44
CA TRP A 181 -3.25 -9.37 -5.97
C TRP A 181 -4.67 -8.95 -6.35
N HIS A 182 -5.00 -7.68 -6.12
CA HIS A 182 -6.30 -7.13 -6.47
C HIS A 182 -6.52 -7.11 -8.00
N ILE A 183 -5.51 -6.74 -8.77
CA ILE A 183 -5.57 -6.74 -10.24
C ILE A 183 -5.88 -8.16 -10.76
N VAL A 184 -5.20 -9.18 -10.24
CA VAL A 184 -5.42 -10.58 -10.66
C VAL A 184 -6.80 -11.08 -10.23
N LYS A 185 -7.20 -10.84 -8.97
CA LYS A 185 -8.50 -11.31 -8.45
C LYS A 185 -9.68 -10.61 -9.09
N LEU A 186 -9.54 -9.36 -9.49
CA LEU A 186 -10.53 -8.63 -10.30
C LEU A 186 -10.47 -9.03 -11.78
N ARG A 187 -9.55 -9.91 -12.19
CA ARG A 187 -9.35 -10.36 -13.57
C ARG A 187 -9.12 -9.22 -14.55
N ILE A 188 -8.41 -8.19 -14.12
CA ILE A 188 -8.06 -7.04 -14.95
C ILE A 188 -6.85 -7.43 -15.82
N PRO A 189 -6.98 -7.39 -17.16
CA PRO A 189 -5.84 -7.66 -18.04
C PRO A 189 -4.70 -6.66 -17.84
N TYR A 190 -3.46 -7.12 -17.81
CA TYR A 190 -2.30 -6.25 -17.61
C TYR A 190 -2.15 -5.19 -18.72
N GLU A 191 -2.64 -5.48 -19.92
CA GLU A 191 -2.69 -4.53 -21.03
C GLU A 191 -3.64 -3.35 -20.76
N GLU A 192 -4.70 -3.57 -19.97
CA GLU A 192 -5.59 -2.47 -19.54
C GLU A 192 -4.92 -1.63 -18.46
N VAL A 193 -4.19 -2.26 -17.54
CA VAL A 193 -3.38 -1.55 -16.55
C VAL A 193 -2.34 -0.66 -17.23
N ALA A 194 -1.69 -1.15 -18.28
CA ALA A 194 -0.70 -0.39 -19.05
C ALA A 194 -1.28 0.84 -19.79
N LYS A 195 -2.60 0.91 -19.97
CA LYS A 195 -3.29 2.07 -20.60
C LYS A 195 -3.61 3.19 -19.61
N ILE A 196 -3.43 2.98 -18.30
CA ILE A 196 -3.64 4.02 -17.29
C ILE A 196 -2.71 5.21 -17.60
N PRO A 197 -3.25 6.43 -17.70
CA PRO A 197 -2.42 7.61 -17.92
C PRO A 197 -1.28 7.69 -16.88
N ARG A 198 -0.03 7.85 -17.33
CA ARG A 198 1.15 7.82 -16.46
C ARG A 198 1.01 8.72 -15.22
N ARG A 199 0.34 9.87 -15.37
CA ARG A 199 0.10 10.82 -14.26
C ARG A 199 -0.65 10.21 -13.08
N PHE A 200 -1.46 9.18 -13.30
CA PHE A 200 -2.23 8.51 -12.26
C PHE A 200 -1.54 7.26 -11.69
N MET A 201 -0.56 6.69 -12.40
CA MET A 201 0.16 5.50 -11.95
C MET A 201 1.24 5.90 -10.93
N LEU A 202 0.86 6.03 -9.66
CA LEU A 202 1.72 6.61 -8.63
C LEU A 202 2.28 5.59 -7.63
N GLY A 203 1.69 4.40 -7.53
CA GLY A 203 2.16 3.30 -6.68
C GLY A 203 1.88 1.95 -7.31
N VAL A 204 2.74 0.99 -7.03
CA VAL A 204 2.60 -0.41 -7.45
C VAL A 204 3.04 -1.30 -6.31
N GLU A 205 2.24 -2.31 -5.98
CA GLU A 205 2.57 -3.34 -5.00
C GLU A 205 2.61 -4.71 -5.66
N LEU A 206 3.63 -5.48 -5.29
CA LEU A 206 3.85 -6.84 -5.76
C LEU A 206 3.64 -7.84 -4.63
N ASN A 207 3.09 -8.95 -5.02
CA ASN A 207 2.84 -10.14 -4.23
C ASN A 207 2.60 -11.30 -5.19
N ASP A 208 2.22 -12.45 -4.66
CA ASP A 208 1.82 -13.62 -5.44
C ASP A 208 0.63 -14.30 -4.74
N GLY A 209 0.07 -15.29 -5.38
CA GLY A 209 -1.06 -16.05 -4.87
C GLY A 209 -1.47 -17.15 -5.83
N THR A 210 -2.63 -17.76 -5.58
CA THR A 210 -3.26 -18.73 -6.48
C THR A 210 -4.23 -18.03 -7.43
N LEU A 211 -4.36 -18.51 -8.66
CA LEU A 211 -5.36 -18.01 -9.61
C LEU A 211 -6.77 -18.43 -9.19
N GLU A 212 -6.93 -19.69 -8.83
CA GLU A 212 -8.18 -20.21 -8.26
C GLU A 212 -8.16 -20.06 -6.74
N CYS A 213 -9.27 -19.59 -6.18
CA CYS A 213 -9.41 -19.34 -4.76
C CYS A 213 -10.34 -20.41 -4.15
N PRO A 214 -9.82 -21.39 -3.39
CA PRO A 214 -10.65 -22.36 -2.69
C PRO A 214 -11.29 -21.81 -1.40
N TRP A 215 -10.89 -20.63 -0.97
CA TRP A 215 -11.40 -19.88 0.19
C TRP A 215 -12.30 -18.74 -0.27
N ASP A 216 -12.94 -18.05 0.68
CA ASP A 216 -13.51 -16.75 0.36
C ASP A 216 -12.39 -15.71 0.10
N LEU A 217 -12.74 -14.62 -0.58
CA LEU A 217 -11.72 -13.62 -0.97
C LEU A 217 -11.07 -12.93 0.23
N HIS A 218 -11.81 -12.76 1.32
CA HIS A 218 -11.27 -12.16 2.54
C HIS A 218 -10.22 -13.07 3.19
N GLU A 219 -10.52 -14.34 3.33
CA GLU A 219 -9.57 -15.34 3.84
C GLU A 219 -8.32 -15.42 2.92
N ASP A 220 -8.54 -15.44 1.60
CA ASP A 220 -7.45 -15.51 0.62
C ASP A 220 -6.54 -14.29 0.71
N THR A 221 -7.09 -13.07 0.77
CA THR A 221 -6.27 -11.85 0.85
C THR A 221 -5.50 -11.73 2.14
N VAL A 222 -6.06 -12.18 3.27
CA VAL A 222 -5.47 -11.98 4.61
C VAL A 222 -4.43 -13.06 4.94
N ASN A 223 -4.60 -14.30 4.44
CA ASN A 223 -3.83 -15.44 4.89
C ASN A 223 -3.03 -16.16 3.81
N HIS A 224 -3.40 -16.03 2.52
CA HIS A 224 -2.90 -16.92 1.48
C HIS A 224 -2.13 -16.23 0.36
N ARG A 225 -1.83 -14.93 0.51
CA ARG A 225 -0.84 -14.30 -0.38
C ARG A 225 0.50 -14.98 -0.20
N ARG A 226 1.32 -14.97 -1.26
CA ARG A 226 2.63 -15.62 -1.31
C ARG A 226 3.71 -14.61 -1.64
N LEU A 227 4.94 -14.98 -1.32
CA LEU A 227 6.10 -14.25 -1.81
C LEU A 227 6.19 -14.32 -3.33
N CYS A 228 6.69 -13.27 -3.94
CA CYS A 228 6.80 -13.17 -5.39
C CYS A 228 7.54 -14.36 -6.00
N GLY A 229 6.93 -15.04 -6.97
CA GLY A 229 7.46 -16.25 -7.62
C GLY A 229 7.17 -17.55 -6.89
N GLU A 230 6.44 -17.53 -5.78
CA GLU A 230 6.00 -18.74 -5.05
C GLU A 230 4.55 -19.13 -5.34
N GLY A 231 3.84 -18.34 -6.15
CA GLY A 231 2.46 -18.57 -6.56
C GLY A 231 2.31 -18.81 -8.06
N GLU A 232 1.18 -18.37 -8.58
CA GLU A 232 0.75 -18.63 -9.96
C GLU A 232 0.62 -17.34 -10.79
N PHE A 233 0.92 -16.15 -10.22
CA PHE A 233 0.77 -14.89 -10.93
C PHE A 233 1.90 -14.68 -11.93
N ASP A 234 1.59 -14.15 -13.11
CA ASP A 234 2.61 -13.71 -14.07
C ASP A 234 3.17 -12.33 -13.65
N ILE A 235 3.98 -12.35 -12.58
CA ILE A 235 4.60 -11.14 -12.03
C ILE A 235 5.52 -10.48 -13.04
N LYS A 236 6.34 -11.27 -13.77
CA LYS A 236 7.25 -10.72 -14.78
C LYS A 236 6.51 -10.06 -15.92
N GLY A 237 5.39 -10.64 -16.35
CA GLY A 237 4.49 -10.03 -17.32
C GLY A 237 3.90 -8.71 -16.83
N PHE A 238 3.43 -8.67 -15.58
CA PHE A 238 2.92 -7.45 -14.95
C PHE A 238 4.00 -6.36 -14.85
N VAL A 239 5.16 -6.68 -14.29
CA VAL A 239 6.30 -5.76 -14.19
C VAL A 239 6.68 -5.19 -15.55
N LYS A 240 6.73 -6.03 -16.59
CA LYS A 240 7.03 -5.60 -17.96
C LYS A 240 6.01 -4.58 -18.47
N GLN A 241 4.72 -4.79 -18.24
CA GLN A 241 3.66 -3.86 -18.67
C GLN A 241 3.74 -2.53 -17.92
N ILE A 242 3.95 -2.57 -16.61
CA ILE A 242 4.09 -1.37 -15.78
C ILE A 242 5.30 -0.53 -16.20
N LEU A 243 6.46 -1.18 -16.46
CA LEU A 243 7.65 -0.49 -16.95
C LEU A 243 7.45 0.09 -18.36
N ALA A 244 6.78 -0.63 -19.25
CA ALA A 244 6.45 -0.16 -20.59
C ALA A 244 5.50 1.05 -20.57
N ALA A 245 4.61 1.14 -19.58
CA ALA A 245 3.75 2.30 -19.33
C ALA A 245 4.52 3.51 -18.73
N GLY A 246 5.82 3.37 -18.46
CA GLY A 246 6.70 4.43 -17.98
C GLY A 246 6.74 4.64 -16.49
N TYR A 247 6.31 3.65 -15.68
CA TYR A 247 6.47 3.72 -14.24
C TYR A 247 7.95 3.70 -13.85
N ASP A 248 8.35 4.62 -13.00
CA ASP A 248 9.73 4.84 -12.57
C ASP A 248 9.86 5.02 -11.03
N GLY A 249 8.77 4.74 -10.31
CA GLY A 249 8.73 4.80 -8.84
C GLY A 249 9.27 3.53 -8.17
N PRO A 250 9.37 3.55 -6.84
CA PRO A 250 9.66 2.35 -6.05
C PRO A 250 8.47 1.39 -6.08
N TRP A 251 8.74 0.11 -5.80
CA TRP A 251 7.76 -0.96 -5.79
C TRP A 251 7.51 -1.44 -4.36
N GLY A 252 6.28 -1.42 -3.93
CA GLY A 252 5.85 -2.00 -2.65
C GLY A 252 5.82 -3.53 -2.74
N ILE A 253 6.04 -4.17 -1.61
CA ILE A 253 5.88 -5.61 -1.45
C ILE A 253 4.88 -5.82 -0.33
N GLU A 254 3.67 -6.25 -0.68
CA GLU A 254 2.60 -6.45 0.29
C GLU A 254 2.15 -7.90 0.34
N VAL A 255 2.64 -8.63 1.33
CA VAL A 255 2.36 -10.05 1.49
C VAL A 255 1.66 -10.35 2.80
N LEU A 256 0.34 -10.47 2.74
CA LEU A 256 -0.48 -10.95 3.86
C LEU A 256 -0.52 -12.48 3.79
N SER A 257 0.29 -13.13 4.63
CA SER A 257 0.49 -14.58 4.58
C SER A 257 0.59 -15.18 5.98
N GLU A 258 -0.23 -16.18 6.26
CA GLU A 258 -0.11 -16.94 7.51
C GLU A 258 1.27 -17.60 7.65
N GLU A 259 1.85 -18.07 6.55
CA GLU A 259 3.18 -18.69 6.56
C GLU A 259 4.30 -17.65 6.79
N LEU A 260 4.16 -16.45 6.24
CA LEU A 260 5.12 -15.38 6.46
C LEU A 260 5.09 -14.89 7.92
N ARG A 261 3.91 -14.84 8.53
CA ARG A 261 3.73 -14.46 9.94
C ARG A 261 4.38 -15.42 10.94
N LYS A 262 4.70 -16.66 10.54
CA LYS A 262 5.41 -17.65 11.38
C LYS A 262 6.92 -17.47 11.40
N LYS A 263 7.45 -16.62 10.51
CA LYS A 263 8.89 -16.39 10.37
C LYS A 263 9.38 -15.32 11.34
N THR A 264 10.69 -15.32 11.59
CA THR A 264 11.33 -14.18 12.26
C THR A 264 11.30 -12.95 11.36
N LEU A 265 11.46 -11.78 11.94
CA LEU A 265 11.47 -10.52 11.19
C LEU A 265 12.53 -10.50 10.09
N GLU A 266 13.73 -10.96 10.41
CA GLU A 266 14.86 -11.04 9.47
C GLU A 266 14.60 -12.02 8.32
N GLU A 267 14.01 -13.17 8.62
CA GLU A 267 13.65 -14.16 7.59
C GLU A 267 12.57 -13.60 6.67
N ALA A 268 11.52 -12.99 7.22
CA ALA A 268 10.43 -12.40 6.45
C ALA A 268 10.95 -11.30 5.52
N ALA A 269 11.73 -10.35 6.05
CA ALA A 269 12.29 -9.26 5.27
C ALA A 269 13.26 -9.77 4.18
N THR A 270 14.17 -10.69 4.53
CA THR A 270 15.16 -11.21 3.57
C THR A 270 14.51 -11.99 2.44
N GLN A 271 13.54 -12.85 2.75
CA GLN A 271 12.86 -13.65 1.73
C GLN A 271 11.99 -12.78 0.82
N ALA A 272 11.22 -11.85 1.40
CA ALA A 272 10.39 -10.93 0.62
C ALA A 272 11.23 -10.10 -0.35
N TYR A 273 12.38 -9.58 0.09
CA TYR A 273 13.30 -8.87 -0.80
C TYR A 273 13.86 -9.76 -1.89
N ALA A 274 14.44 -10.90 -1.53
CA ALA A 274 15.15 -11.77 -2.46
C ALA A 274 14.23 -12.35 -3.56
N THR A 275 13.04 -12.80 -3.20
CA THR A 275 12.06 -13.36 -4.14
C THR A 275 11.51 -12.29 -5.09
N THR A 276 11.33 -11.07 -4.60
CA THR A 276 10.81 -9.98 -5.42
C THR A 276 11.85 -9.43 -6.37
N ILE A 277 13.10 -9.19 -5.92
CA ILE A 277 14.13 -8.63 -6.82
C ILE A 277 14.41 -9.56 -8.00
N ALA A 278 14.27 -10.88 -7.82
CA ALA A 278 14.39 -11.87 -8.88
C ALA A 278 13.32 -11.74 -9.99
N GLN A 279 12.22 -11.02 -9.74
CA GLN A 279 11.20 -10.79 -10.76
C GLN A 279 11.60 -9.68 -11.76
N PHE A 280 12.64 -8.93 -11.47
CA PHE A 280 13.18 -7.88 -12.34
C PHE A 280 14.37 -8.34 -13.18
N GLU A 281 14.79 -9.59 -13.02
CA GLU A 281 15.82 -10.26 -13.82
C GLU A 281 15.17 -10.98 -15.02
#